data_26549660aa2df80202afef6606df86cf
#
_entry.id   26549660aa2df80202afef6606df86cf
#
_cell.length_a   1.000
_cell.length_b   1.000
_cell.length_c   1.000
_cell.angle_alpha   90.00
_cell.angle_beta   90.00
_cell.angle_gamma   90.00
#
_symmetry.space_group_name_H-M   'P 1'
#
loop_
_entity.id
_entity.type
_entity.pdbx_description
1 polymer ?
#
loop_
_entity_poly.entity_id
_entity_poly.type
_entity_poly.pdbx_seq_one_letter_code
_entity_poly.pdbx_strand_id
1 'polypeptide(L)'
;MKKPSTQTIIIVILALIVLLFAYNEWGSGILSSIKYKFSGQSTKNMLQIGSATAKVEIIEYYSYTCEYCRAFEIDPKPQIIKNYISSGEARLIFRPVDQDLGDAALCANEQGKFLEYHESLFRNAPNISKAEDLKVLAKNVGMDEEKFWQCYSSGKYRTLVQGWYDELTSDFIKYKISEDQQGTPSFIIGKNMITGVQSYDVFAEAIDKALGK
;
A
#
# COMPACT_ATOMS: atom_id res chain seq x y z
N MET A 1 -50.62 -22.44 -6.64
CA MET A 1 -49.38 -21.98 -5.97
C MET A 1 -49.80 -21.35 -4.65
N LYS A 2 -49.36 -21.91 -3.49
CA LYS A 2 -49.66 -21.33 -2.16
C LYS A 2 -48.83 -20.06 -1.95
N LYS A 3 -49.46 -18.95 -1.55
CA LYS A 3 -48.77 -17.73 -1.17
C LYS A 3 -47.89 -18.00 0.08
N PRO A 4 -46.67 -17.50 0.11
CA PRO A 4 -45.79 -17.66 1.28
C PRO A 4 -46.44 -16.99 2.50
N SER A 5 -46.25 -17.60 3.68
CA SER A 5 -46.76 -17.04 4.92
C SER A 5 -45.99 -15.75 5.30
N THR A 6 -46.63 -14.86 6.05
CA THR A 6 -46.03 -13.62 6.53
C THR A 6 -44.70 -13.88 7.28
N GLN A 7 -44.64 -14.99 8.04
CA GLN A 7 -43.43 -15.44 8.72
C GLN A 7 -42.30 -15.81 7.74
N THR A 8 -42.61 -16.50 6.63
CA THR A 8 -41.64 -16.85 5.60
C THR A 8 -41.07 -15.61 4.92
N ILE A 9 -41.90 -14.60 4.67
CA ILE A 9 -41.47 -13.32 4.08
C ILE A 9 -40.53 -12.58 5.02
N ILE A 10 -40.83 -12.52 6.32
CA ILE A 10 -39.99 -11.87 7.33
C ILE A 10 -38.64 -12.56 7.44
N ILE A 11 -38.58 -13.90 7.45
CA ILE A 11 -37.33 -14.66 7.52
C ILE A 11 -36.44 -14.38 6.28
N VAL A 12 -37.04 -14.34 5.09
CA VAL A 12 -36.30 -14.04 3.85
C VAL A 12 -35.74 -12.61 3.85
N ILE A 13 -36.54 -11.65 4.33
CA ILE A 13 -36.10 -10.26 4.45
C ILE A 13 -34.95 -10.13 5.45
N LEU A 14 -35.02 -10.76 6.61
CA LEU A 14 -33.95 -10.76 7.60
C LEU A 14 -32.67 -11.43 7.08
N ALA A 15 -32.81 -12.56 6.36
CA ALA A 15 -31.69 -13.23 5.73
C ALA A 15 -30.99 -12.35 4.66
N LEU A 16 -31.78 -11.62 3.86
CA LEU A 16 -31.25 -10.66 2.88
C LEU A 16 -30.58 -9.47 3.54
N ILE A 17 -31.10 -8.97 4.65
CA ILE A 17 -30.48 -7.90 5.44
C ILE A 17 -29.14 -8.36 6.02
N VAL A 18 -29.08 -9.57 6.59
CA VAL A 18 -27.85 -10.16 7.11
C VAL A 18 -26.81 -10.38 6.00
N LEU A 19 -27.25 -10.84 4.82
CA LEU A 19 -26.36 -11.00 3.65
C LEU A 19 -25.88 -9.66 3.12
N LEU A 20 -26.70 -8.61 3.13
CA LEU A 20 -26.31 -7.26 2.74
C LEU A 20 -25.32 -6.65 3.77
N PHE A 21 -25.55 -6.89 5.07
CA PHE A 21 -24.59 -6.48 6.10
C PHE A 21 -23.26 -7.22 5.98
N ALA A 22 -23.27 -8.54 5.81
CA ALA A 22 -22.07 -9.34 5.59
C ALA A 22 -21.33 -8.95 4.30
N TYR A 23 -22.06 -8.62 3.22
CA TYR A 23 -21.48 -8.13 1.98
C TYR A 23 -20.85 -6.74 2.14
N ASN A 24 -21.48 -5.84 2.92
CA ASN A 24 -20.91 -4.53 3.23
C ASN A 24 -19.70 -4.61 4.19
N GLU A 25 -19.73 -5.52 5.17
CA GLU A 25 -18.59 -5.69 6.08
C GLU A 25 -17.43 -6.43 5.43
N TRP A 26 -17.67 -7.33 4.48
CA TRP A 26 -16.62 -8.11 3.80
C TRP A 26 -16.16 -7.48 2.48
N GLY A 27 -16.99 -6.66 1.85
CA GLY A 27 -16.72 -6.08 0.52
C GLY A 27 -16.16 -4.66 0.51
N SER A 28 -16.35 -3.89 1.59
CA SER A 28 -15.91 -2.46 1.65
C SER A 28 -15.16 -2.08 2.92
N GLY A 29 -14.89 -3.02 3.79
CA GLY A 29 -14.73 -2.77 5.23
C GLY A 29 -13.33 -2.62 5.77
N ILE A 30 -12.23 -2.73 5.03
CA ILE A 30 -10.90 -2.61 5.66
C ILE A 30 -10.27 -1.23 5.44
N LEU A 31 -10.63 -0.49 4.42
CA LEU A 31 -9.99 0.81 4.12
C LEU A 31 -10.91 2.03 4.21
N SER A 32 -12.23 1.86 4.21
CA SER A 32 -13.15 3.00 4.29
C SER A 32 -13.28 3.63 5.68
N SER A 33 -12.82 2.96 6.73
CA SER A 33 -12.94 3.45 8.12
C SER A 33 -11.70 4.17 8.63
N ILE A 34 -10.58 4.10 7.93
CA ILE A 34 -9.38 4.83 8.28
C ILE A 34 -9.28 6.02 7.32
N LYS A 35 -10.02 7.09 7.60
CA LYS A 35 -9.71 8.41 7.08
C LYS A 35 -8.35 8.83 7.66
N TYR A 36 -7.26 8.29 7.10
CA TYR A 36 -5.96 8.89 7.32
C TYR A 36 -6.06 10.31 6.77
N LYS A 37 -6.14 11.28 7.66
CA LYS A 37 -5.79 12.64 7.29
C LYS A 37 -4.37 12.55 6.75
N PHE A 38 -4.26 12.49 5.44
CA PHE A 38 -3.02 12.76 4.75
C PHE A 38 -2.63 14.16 5.20
N SER A 39 -1.80 14.25 6.21
CA SER A 39 -1.20 15.49 6.66
C SER A 39 -0.27 15.91 5.55
N GLY A 40 -0.82 16.68 4.62
CA GLY A 40 -0.15 17.15 3.43
C GLY A 40 0.99 18.09 3.74
N GLN A 41 2.10 17.57 4.21
CA GLN A 41 3.41 18.13 3.94
C GLN A 41 4.11 17.19 2.98
N SER A 42 3.66 17.27 1.74
CA SER A 42 4.34 16.75 0.59
C SER A 42 5.71 17.42 0.50
N THR A 43 6.74 16.76 0.95
CA THR A 43 7.94 16.83 0.15
C THR A 43 7.52 16.20 -1.17
N LYS A 44 7.55 16.95 -2.23
CA LYS A 44 6.88 16.74 -3.54
C LYS A 44 7.03 15.35 -4.17
N ASN A 45 7.83 14.46 -3.58
CA ASN A 45 8.20 13.14 -4.07
C ASN A 45 8.17 12.05 -2.96
N MET A 46 7.56 12.26 -1.81
CA MET A 46 7.53 11.26 -0.75
C MET A 46 6.17 10.58 -0.64
N LEU A 47 6.13 9.31 -0.98
CA LEU A 47 4.97 8.45 -0.79
C LEU A 47 4.96 7.95 0.65
N GLN A 48 3.99 8.37 1.49
CA GLN A 48 3.98 7.98 2.90
C GLN A 48 2.59 7.96 3.52
N ILE A 49 2.45 7.18 4.59
CA ILE A 49 1.32 7.24 5.52
C ILE A 49 1.84 7.43 6.96
N GLY A 50 1.08 8.13 7.78
CA GLY A 50 1.44 8.46 9.16
C GLY A 50 1.90 9.90 9.34
N SER A 51 2.27 10.24 10.58
CA SER A 51 2.70 11.59 10.94
C SER A 51 4.10 11.91 10.41
N ALA A 52 4.29 13.09 9.84
CA ALA A 52 5.62 13.57 9.46
C ALA A 52 6.58 13.72 10.66
N THR A 53 6.03 13.81 11.87
CA THR A 53 6.79 13.93 13.13
C THR A 53 6.89 12.60 13.89
N ALA A 54 6.51 11.48 13.26
CA ALA A 54 6.64 10.16 13.86
C ALA A 54 8.12 9.86 14.21
N LYS A 55 8.32 9.24 15.38
CA LYS A 55 9.67 8.93 15.88
C LYS A 55 10.37 7.83 15.08
N VAL A 56 9.60 6.89 14.54
CA VAL A 56 10.12 5.76 13.77
C VAL A 56 9.68 5.86 12.32
N GLU A 57 10.64 5.74 11.42
CA GLU A 57 10.41 5.58 10.00
C GLU A 57 10.52 4.11 9.64
N ILE A 58 9.52 3.62 8.90
CA ILE A 58 9.53 2.32 8.26
C ILE A 58 9.66 2.59 6.76
N ILE A 59 10.81 2.30 6.17
CA ILE A 59 10.98 2.43 4.71
C ILE A 59 10.71 1.06 4.10
N GLU A 60 9.78 0.98 3.18
CA GLU A 60 9.42 -0.23 2.46
C GLU A 60 9.90 -0.12 1.01
N TYR A 61 10.83 -0.98 0.61
CA TYR A 61 11.17 -1.23 -0.79
C TYR A 61 10.34 -2.38 -1.32
N TYR A 62 9.57 -2.16 -2.37
CA TYR A 62 8.63 -3.14 -2.89
C TYR A 62 8.45 -3.08 -4.40
N SER A 63 7.92 -4.17 -4.96
CA SER A 63 7.49 -4.26 -6.34
C SER A 63 5.99 -4.58 -6.40
N TYR A 64 5.26 -3.92 -7.27
CA TYR A 64 3.83 -4.19 -7.49
C TYR A 64 3.57 -5.58 -8.10
N THR A 65 4.57 -6.14 -8.79
CA THR A 65 4.50 -7.46 -9.40
C THR A 65 4.94 -8.58 -8.46
N CYS A 66 5.48 -8.23 -7.29
CA CYS A 66 5.96 -9.19 -6.30
C CYS A 66 4.81 -9.76 -5.46
N GLU A 67 4.67 -11.10 -5.46
CA GLU A 67 3.64 -11.79 -4.68
C GLU A 67 3.83 -11.60 -3.17
N TYR A 68 5.07 -11.64 -2.70
CA TYR A 68 5.40 -11.39 -1.28
C TYR A 68 5.08 -9.95 -0.86
N CYS A 69 5.26 -8.96 -1.72
CA CYS A 69 4.85 -7.58 -1.44
C CYS A 69 3.33 -7.50 -1.29
N ARG A 70 2.58 -8.20 -2.15
CA ARG A 70 1.12 -8.30 -2.02
C ARG A 70 0.70 -8.99 -0.72
N ALA A 71 1.42 -10.03 -0.29
CA ALA A 71 1.15 -10.69 0.98
C ALA A 71 1.33 -9.72 2.16
N PHE A 72 2.38 -8.89 2.16
CA PHE A 72 2.58 -7.85 3.18
C PHE A 72 1.43 -6.83 3.22
N GLU A 73 0.89 -6.43 2.07
CA GLU A 73 -0.27 -5.52 1.98
C GLU A 73 -1.51 -6.08 2.70
N ILE A 74 -1.68 -7.42 2.68
CA ILE A 74 -2.81 -8.11 3.31
C ILE A 74 -2.55 -8.33 4.80
N ASP A 75 -1.38 -8.77 5.16
CA ASP A 75 -0.89 -9.00 6.52
C ASP A 75 0.66 -9.07 6.47
N PRO A 76 1.41 -8.34 7.29
CA PRO A 76 1.02 -7.67 8.55
C PRO A 76 0.75 -6.15 8.45
N LYS A 77 0.82 -5.53 7.28
CA LYS A 77 0.69 -4.06 7.12
C LYS A 77 -0.52 -3.44 7.84
N PRO A 78 -1.76 -3.98 7.75
CA PRO A 78 -2.91 -3.41 8.47
C PRO A 78 -2.72 -3.37 9.98
N GLN A 79 -2.05 -4.36 10.55
CA GLN A 79 -1.76 -4.42 11.99
C GLN A 79 -0.72 -3.36 12.40
N ILE A 80 0.33 -3.17 11.59
CA ILE A 80 1.34 -2.11 11.78
C ILE A 80 0.67 -0.74 11.72
N ILE A 81 -0.21 -0.52 10.74
CA ILE A 81 -0.97 0.72 10.60
C ILE A 81 -1.80 0.97 11.85
N LYS A 82 -2.57 -0.01 12.30
CA LYS A 82 -3.46 0.10 13.45
C LYS A 82 -2.70 0.42 14.73
N ASN A 83 -1.58 -0.25 14.98
CA ASN A 83 -0.93 -0.23 16.28
C ASN A 83 0.14 0.88 16.41
N TYR A 84 0.79 1.29 15.31
CA TYR A 84 1.91 2.22 15.36
C TYR A 84 1.73 3.49 14.52
N ILE A 85 1.13 3.35 13.32
CA ILE A 85 0.99 4.51 12.44
C ILE A 85 -0.18 5.38 12.87
N SER A 86 -1.30 4.76 13.26
CA SER A 86 -2.50 5.46 13.75
C SER A 86 -2.25 6.21 15.06
N SER A 87 -1.35 5.72 15.92
CA SER A 87 -0.94 6.38 17.16
C SER A 87 0.05 7.53 16.93
N GLY A 88 0.61 7.64 15.71
CA GLY A 88 1.64 8.62 15.36
C GLY A 88 3.05 8.25 15.82
N GLU A 89 3.26 7.02 16.33
CA GLU A 89 4.56 6.54 16.78
C GLU A 89 5.48 6.21 15.62
N ALA A 90 4.92 5.68 14.51
CA ALA A 90 5.64 5.36 13.29
C ALA A 90 4.99 5.99 12.05
N ARG A 91 5.77 6.08 10.97
CA ARG A 91 5.30 6.37 9.61
C ARG A 91 5.85 5.34 8.64
N LEU A 92 5.08 5.00 7.60
CA LEU A 92 5.51 4.13 6.53
C LEU A 92 5.81 4.95 5.29
N ILE A 93 7.00 4.77 4.74
CA ILE A 93 7.53 5.43 3.54
C ILE A 93 7.60 4.38 2.45
N PHE A 94 6.94 4.61 1.34
CA PHE A 94 6.84 3.70 0.22
C PHE A 94 7.92 4.00 -0.83
N ARG A 95 8.68 3.00 -1.21
CA ARG A 95 9.71 3.07 -2.26
C ARG A 95 9.50 1.95 -3.28
N PRO A 96 8.56 2.12 -4.23
CA PRO A 96 8.44 1.17 -5.33
C PRO A 96 9.74 1.13 -6.14
N VAL A 97 10.17 -0.10 -6.47
CA VAL A 97 11.38 -0.32 -7.26
C VAL A 97 11.08 -0.76 -8.70
N ASP A 98 9.80 -0.95 -9.03
CA ASP A 98 9.35 -1.12 -10.43
C ASP A 98 9.36 0.23 -11.14
N GLN A 99 10.16 0.37 -12.17
CA GLN A 99 10.38 1.66 -12.81
C GLN A 99 9.08 2.27 -13.37
N ASP A 100 8.30 1.49 -14.12
CA ASP A 100 7.07 1.99 -14.76
C ASP A 100 5.90 2.13 -13.75
N LEU A 101 5.70 1.14 -12.87
CA LEU A 101 4.62 1.18 -11.89
C LEU A 101 4.91 2.16 -10.76
N GLY A 102 6.17 2.35 -10.39
CA GLY A 102 6.62 3.37 -9.44
C GLY A 102 6.43 4.80 -9.99
N ASP A 103 6.79 5.03 -11.27
CA ASP A 103 6.53 6.31 -11.96
C ASP A 103 5.03 6.63 -11.96
N ALA A 104 4.19 5.64 -12.30
CA ALA A 104 2.74 5.78 -12.29
C ALA A 104 2.19 6.12 -10.88
N ALA A 105 2.70 5.47 -9.84
CA ALA A 105 2.31 5.73 -8.45
C ALA A 105 2.67 7.16 -8.00
N LEU A 106 3.83 7.66 -8.41
CA LEU A 106 4.26 9.04 -8.15
C LEU A 106 3.41 10.06 -8.91
N CYS A 107 3.02 9.75 -10.15
CA CYS A 107 2.07 10.57 -10.90
C CYS A 107 0.67 10.62 -10.24
N ALA A 108 0.23 9.51 -9.65
CA ALA A 108 -1.00 9.49 -8.86
C ALA A 108 -0.89 10.34 -7.59
N ASN A 109 0.30 10.37 -6.97
CA ASN A 109 0.56 11.19 -5.80
C ASN A 109 0.44 12.70 -6.09
N GLU A 110 0.79 13.16 -7.29
CA GLU A 110 0.58 14.57 -7.68
C GLU A 110 -0.87 15.02 -7.62
N GLN A 111 -1.80 14.07 -7.80
CA GLN A 111 -3.23 14.32 -7.72
C GLN A 111 -3.83 13.95 -6.35
N GLY A 112 -3.00 13.62 -5.36
CA GLY A 112 -3.43 13.20 -4.02
C GLY A 112 -4.15 11.86 -4.00
N LYS A 113 -3.88 11.00 -4.99
CA LYS A 113 -4.54 9.70 -5.20
C LYS A 113 -3.60 8.51 -5.06
N PHE A 114 -2.47 8.71 -4.36
CA PHE A 114 -1.48 7.66 -4.20
C PHE A 114 -2.06 6.38 -3.61
N LEU A 115 -2.74 6.44 -2.47
CA LEU A 115 -3.18 5.23 -1.77
C LEU A 115 -4.22 4.44 -2.56
N GLU A 116 -5.22 5.11 -3.12
CA GLU A 116 -6.25 4.46 -3.95
C GLU A 116 -5.63 3.81 -5.18
N TYR A 117 -4.65 4.49 -5.79
CA TYR A 117 -3.97 3.98 -6.98
C TYR A 117 -2.99 2.85 -6.63
N HIS A 118 -2.26 2.96 -5.53
CA HIS A 118 -1.37 1.93 -4.98
C HIS A 118 -2.12 0.60 -4.75
N GLU A 119 -3.28 0.64 -4.11
CA GLU A 119 -4.12 -0.54 -3.94
C GLU A 119 -4.62 -1.09 -5.27
N SER A 120 -5.00 -0.20 -6.19
CA SER A 120 -5.44 -0.60 -7.52
C SER A 120 -4.31 -1.27 -8.30
N LEU A 121 -3.06 -0.76 -8.20
CA LEU A 121 -1.88 -1.38 -8.80
C LEU A 121 -1.64 -2.78 -8.24
N PHE A 122 -1.61 -2.96 -6.91
CA PHE A 122 -1.40 -4.29 -6.33
C PHE A 122 -2.47 -5.31 -6.74
N ARG A 123 -3.73 -4.88 -6.89
CA ARG A 123 -4.80 -5.76 -7.36
C ARG A 123 -4.68 -6.14 -8.83
N ASN A 124 -4.17 -5.26 -9.66
CA ASN A 124 -4.23 -5.40 -11.11
C ASN A 124 -2.88 -5.63 -11.78
N ALA A 125 -1.74 -5.50 -11.07
CA ALA A 125 -0.41 -5.61 -11.66
C ALA A 125 -0.21 -6.84 -12.55
N PRO A 126 -0.70 -8.04 -12.22
CA PRO A 126 -0.58 -9.20 -13.09
C PRO A 126 -1.32 -9.06 -14.44
N ASN A 127 -2.29 -8.16 -14.53
CA ASN A 127 -3.13 -7.95 -15.71
C ASN A 127 -2.72 -6.69 -16.52
N ILE A 128 -1.77 -5.91 -16.02
CA ILE A 128 -1.24 -4.75 -16.72
C ILE A 128 -0.31 -5.24 -17.82
N SER A 129 -0.73 -5.11 -19.08
CA SER A 129 0.01 -5.56 -20.24
C SER A 129 0.57 -4.43 -21.09
N LYS A 130 0.04 -3.22 -20.92
CA LYS A 130 0.40 -2.03 -21.67
C LYS A 130 0.17 -0.76 -20.84
N ALA A 131 0.81 0.32 -21.23
CA ALA A 131 0.76 1.60 -20.52
C ALA A 131 -0.67 2.18 -20.43
N GLU A 132 -1.52 1.94 -21.42
CA GLU A 132 -2.92 2.39 -21.41
C GLU A 132 -3.74 1.78 -20.28
N ASP A 133 -3.38 0.58 -19.81
CA ASP A 133 -4.05 -0.07 -18.68
C ASP A 133 -3.87 0.78 -17.40
N LEU A 134 -2.72 1.44 -17.24
CA LEU A 134 -2.44 2.36 -16.14
C LEU A 134 -3.34 3.59 -16.18
N LYS A 135 -3.64 4.11 -17.38
CA LYS A 135 -4.57 5.23 -17.57
C LYS A 135 -5.99 4.84 -17.17
N VAL A 136 -6.41 3.62 -17.50
CA VAL A 136 -7.73 3.08 -17.09
C VAL A 136 -7.81 2.98 -15.56
N LEU A 137 -6.76 2.48 -14.91
CA LEU A 137 -6.72 2.42 -13.44
C LEU A 137 -6.76 3.82 -12.82
N ALA A 138 -6.09 4.80 -13.41
CA ALA A 138 -6.12 6.18 -12.97
C ALA A 138 -7.54 6.76 -12.99
N LYS A 139 -8.27 6.53 -14.07
CA LYS A 139 -9.67 6.91 -14.18
C LYS A 139 -10.54 6.27 -13.11
N ASN A 140 -10.36 4.96 -12.89
CA ASN A 140 -11.16 4.19 -11.95
C ASN A 140 -11.03 4.68 -10.49
N VAL A 141 -9.90 5.31 -10.14
CA VAL A 141 -9.70 5.92 -8.82
C VAL A 141 -10.02 7.43 -8.79
N GLY A 142 -10.63 7.95 -9.86
CA GLY A 142 -11.12 9.31 -9.93
C GLY A 142 -10.04 10.37 -10.19
N MET A 143 -8.95 10.00 -10.86
CA MET A 143 -7.94 10.96 -11.32
C MET A 143 -8.33 11.61 -12.65
N ASP A 144 -7.76 12.79 -12.90
CA ASP A 144 -7.71 13.38 -14.22
C ASP A 144 -6.79 12.57 -15.13
N GLU A 145 -7.37 11.86 -16.09
CA GLU A 145 -6.66 10.93 -16.97
C GLU A 145 -5.57 11.61 -17.79
N GLU A 146 -5.83 12.84 -18.27
CA GLU A 146 -4.88 13.55 -19.12
C GLU A 146 -3.68 14.07 -18.33
N LYS A 147 -3.90 14.60 -17.12
CA LYS A 147 -2.81 15.00 -16.22
C LYS A 147 -1.96 13.80 -15.81
N PHE A 148 -2.61 12.68 -15.47
CA PHE A 148 -1.91 11.46 -15.17
C PHE A 148 -1.05 11.01 -16.35
N TRP A 149 -1.64 10.95 -17.55
CA TRP A 149 -0.94 10.52 -18.75
C TRP A 149 0.23 11.43 -19.13
N GLN A 150 0.06 12.74 -19.04
CA GLN A 150 1.14 13.71 -19.27
C GLN A 150 2.31 13.50 -18.31
N CYS A 151 2.03 13.26 -17.04
CA CYS A 151 3.06 12.95 -16.04
C CYS A 151 3.76 11.63 -16.37
N TYR A 152 3.00 10.55 -16.53
CA TYR A 152 3.53 9.21 -16.75
C TYR A 152 4.32 9.08 -18.07
N SER A 153 3.76 9.58 -19.19
CA SER A 153 4.41 9.50 -20.50
C SER A 153 5.70 10.31 -20.59
N SER A 154 5.85 11.33 -19.74
CA SER A 154 7.10 12.10 -19.65
C SER A 154 8.23 11.33 -18.96
N GLY A 155 7.95 10.23 -18.26
CA GLY A 155 8.92 9.48 -17.47
C GLY A 155 9.50 10.28 -16.30
N LYS A 156 8.73 11.24 -15.78
CA LYS A 156 9.16 12.26 -14.82
C LYS A 156 9.85 11.69 -13.58
N TYR A 157 9.41 10.56 -13.11
CA TYR A 157 9.88 9.96 -11.86
C TYR A 157 10.77 8.71 -12.06
N ARG A 158 11.02 8.29 -13.29
CA ARG A 158 11.83 7.07 -13.57
C ARG A 158 13.21 7.13 -12.93
N THR A 159 13.89 8.26 -13.00
CA THR A 159 15.19 8.43 -12.34
C THR A 159 15.11 8.34 -10.82
N LEU A 160 14.02 8.85 -10.21
CA LEU A 160 13.81 8.74 -8.78
C LEU A 160 13.56 7.27 -8.37
N VAL A 161 12.72 6.56 -9.10
CA VAL A 161 12.44 5.14 -8.85
C VAL A 161 13.70 4.28 -9.04
N GLN A 162 14.51 4.57 -10.07
CA GLN A 162 15.80 3.91 -10.24
C GLN A 162 16.72 4.18 -9.04
N GLY A 163 16.75 5.43 -8.53
CA GLY A 163 17.50 5.76 -7.33
C GLY A 163 17.08 4.95 -6.10
N TRP A 164 15.80 4.64 -5.93
CA TRP A 164 15.34 3.76 -4.85
C TRP A 164 15.79 2.30 -5.02
N TYR A 165 15.84 1.81 -6.27
CA TYR A 165 16.40 0.49 -6.55
C TYR A 165 17.91 0.46 -6.22
N ASP A 166 18.66 1.51 -6.58
CA ASP A 166 20.09 1.62 -6.30
C ASP A 166 20.34 1.76 -4.78
N GLU A 167 19.47 2.48 -4.06
CA GLU A 167 19.51 2.53 -2.59
C GLU A 167 19.27 1.15 -1.97
N LEU A 168 18.25 0.40 -2.43
CA LEU A 168 17.97 -0.95 -1.95
C LEU A 168 19.19 -1.87 -2.11
N THR A 169 19.83 -1.84 -3.27
CA THR A 169 21.04 -2.66 -3.52
C THR A 169 22.21 -2.26 -2.62
N SER A 170 22.37 -0.97 -2.38
CA SER A 170 23.37 -0.45 -1.44
C SER A 170 23.06 -0.83 0.01
N ASP A 171 21.79 -0.83 0.39
CA ASP A 171 21.36 -1.23 1.72
C ASP A 171 21.58 -2.74 1.95
N PHE A 172 21.41 -3.61 0.96
CA PHE A 172 21.76 -5.02 1.09
C PHE A 172 23.25 -5.19 1.48
N ILE A 173 24.14 -4.44 0.86
CA ILE A 173 25.57 -4.47 1.19
C ILE A 173 25.82 -3.92 2.60
N LYS A 174 25.25 -2.77 2.93
CA LYS A 174 25.39 -2.09 4.23
C LYS A 174 24.92 -2.96 5.39
N TYR A 175 23.80 -3.64 5.24
CA TYR A 175 23.21 -4.51 6.26
C TYR A 175 23.70 -5.96 6.17
N LYS A 176 24.62 -6.25 5.25
CA LYS A 176 25.21 -7.59 5.03
C LYS A 176 24.18 -8.68 4.78
N ILE A 177 23.19 -8.36 3.97
CA ILE A 177 22.15 -9.30 3.55
C ILE A 177 22.76 -10.27 2.53
N SER A 178 22.65 -11.57 2.78
CA SER A 178 23.11 -12.60 1.86
C SER A 178 22.32 -12.59 0.55
N GLU A 179 22.95 -13.00 -0.55
CA GLU A 179 22.34 -12.92 -1.90
C GLU A 179 21.00 -13.65 -2.00
N ASP A 180 20.85 -14.77 -1.31
CA ASP A 180 19.62 -15.57 -1.26
C ASP A 180 18.48 -14.90 -0.48
N GLN A 181 18.78 -13.87 0.30
CA GLN A 181 17.82 -13.08 1.07
C GLN A 181 17.55 -11.69 0.44
N GLN A 182 18.24 -11.34 -0.63
CA GLN A 182 18.03 -10.06 -1.32
C GLN A 182 16.77 -10.11 -2.16
N GLY A 183 15.91 -9.12 -2.03
CA GLY A 183 14.66 -9.03 -2.79
C GLY A 183 13.66 -8.07 -2.19
N THR A 184 12.44 -8.17 -2.68
CA THR A 184 11.28 -7.41 -2.19
C THR A 184 10.22 -8.33 -1.59
N PRO A 185 9.47 -7.87 -0.57
CA PRO A 185 9.64 -6.60 0.12
C PRO A 185 10.89 -6.59 1.00
N SER A 186 11.49 -5.40 1.18
CA SER A 186 12.56 -5.18 2.15
C SER A 186 12.28 -3.90 2.93
N PHE A 187 12.59 -3.91 4.21
CA PHE A 187 12.21 -2.82 5.12
C PHE A 187 13.42 -2.32 5.90
N ILE A 188 13.51 -1.00 6.06
CA ILE A 188 14.45 -0.38 7.01
C ILE A 188 13.63 0.16 8.18
N ILE A 189 13.94 -0.30 9.40
CA ILE A 189 13.32 0.15 10.63
C ILE A 189 14.41 0.50 11.64
N GLY A 190 14.60 1.79 11.92
CA GLY A 190 15.69 2.26 12.74
C GLY A 190 17.06 1.89 12.16
N LYS A 191 17.78 0.97 12.83
CA LYS A 191 19.09 0.49 12.40
C LYS A 191 19.09 -0.92 11.80
N ASN A 192 17.91 -1.50 11.60
CA ASN A 192 17.75 -2.88 11.15
C ASN A 192 17.15 -2.92 9.75
N MET A 193 17.53 -3.94 8.98
CA MET A 193 16.89 -4.31 7.74
C MET A 193 16.16 -5.65 7.93
N ILE A 194 14.90 -5.71 7.49
CA ILE A 194 14.08 -6.92 7.42
C ILE A 194 13.85 -7.22 5.96
N THR A 195 14.07 -8.46 5.53
CA THR A 195 13.85 -8.90 4.16
C THR A 195 12.73 -9.93 4.09
N GLY A 196 11.95 -9.89 3.02
CA GLY A 196 10.80 -10.76 2.81
C GLY A 196 9.61 -10.43 3.72
N VAL A 197 8.53 -11.18 3.56
CA VAL A 197 7.37 -11.10 4.44
C VAL A 197 7.67 -11.84 5.73
N GLN A 198 7.55 -11.12 6.85
CA GLN A 198 7.69 -11.66 8.20
C GLN A 198 6.36 -11.53 8.93
N SER A 199 6.21 -12.23 10.06
CA SER A 199 5.03 -12.08 10.92
C SER A 199 4.95 -10.66 11.51
N TYR A 200 3.75 -10.26 11.92
CA TYR A 200 3.55 -8.98 12.61
C TYR A 200 4.48 -8.80 13.82
N ASP A 201 4.72 -9.87 14.60
CA ASP A 201 5.55 -9.80 15.81
C ASP A 201 7.00 -9.39 15.50
N VAL A 202 7.56 -9.82 14.36
CA VAL A 202 8.91 -9.42 13.92
C VAL A 202 8.96 -7.91 13.65
N PHE A 203 7.94 -7.36 12.99
CA PHE A 203 7.82 -5.92 12.76
C PHE A 203 7.59 -5.15 14.05
N ALA A 204 6.72 -5.65 14.93
CA ALA A 204 6.43 -5.04 16.22
C ALA A 204 7.69 -4.93 17.07
N GLU A 205 8.47 -6.02 17.21
CA GLU A 205 9.75 -6.01 17.92
C GLU A 205 10.73 -4.98 17.36
N ALA A 206 10.86 -4.91 16.02
CA ALA A 206 11.76 -3.96 15.37
C ALA A 206 11.34 -2.50 15.62
N ILE A 207 10.02 -2.22 15.55
CA ILE A 207 9.47 -0.89 15.79
C ILE A 207 9.61 -0.51 17.25
N ASP A 208 9.28 -1.40 18.20
CA ASP A 208 9.40 -1.16 19.65
C ASP A 208 10.84 -0.90 20.05
N LYS A 209 11.78 -1.67 19.52
CA LYS A 209 13.21 -1.44 19.71
C LYS A 209 13.64 -0.07 19.18
N ALA A 210 13.13 0.35 18.02
CA ALA A 210 13.43 1.66 17.45
C ALA A 210 12.80 2.80 18.26
N LEU A 211 11.66 2.54 18.95
CA LEU A 211 11.01 3.47 19.89
C LEU A 211 11.71 3.55 21.26
N GLY A 212 12.60 2.59 21.57
CA GLY A 212 13.25 2.46 22.86
C GLY A 212 12.38 1.81 23.93
N LYS A 213 11.44 0.97 23.51
CA LYS A 213 10.57 0.17 24.39
C LYS A 213 11.19 -1.17 24.71
#